data_a82c3f7fb1c61d1ece106442bb247cca
#
_entry.id   a82c3f7fb1c61d1ece106442bb247cca
#
_cell.length_a   1.000
_cell.length_b   1.000
_cell.length_c   1.000
_cell.angle_alpha   90.00
_cell.angle_beta   90.00
_cell.angle_gamma   90.00
#
_symmetry.space_group_name_H-M   'P 1'
#
loop_
_entity.id
_entity.type
_entity.pdbx_description
1 polymer ?
#
loop_
_entity_poly.entity_id
_entity_poly.type
_entity_poly.pdbx_seq_one_letter_code
_entity_poly.pdbx_strand_id
1 'polypeptide(L)'
;LSVDTPKFPRSYRLFAQRYGWGRTLGNFLIYLPADAACDSWQQMREAVKSAYLDDLADYADYYPDDIVQLMARTEPFARSESGFFLFWDTASGAGRDEFDIYATDFVGGFHLLGSDLPEMFRNLTRHGSVLQACFNREPFPNTFEGFDGIA
;
A
#
# COMPACT_ATOMS: atom_id res chain seq x y z
N LEU A 1 -12.10 14.83 5.71
CA LEU A 1 -11.35 13.77 6.36
C LEU A 1 -11.70 13.75 7.84
N SER A 2 -12.05 12.60 8.39
CA SER A 2 -12.30 12.49 9.81
C SER A 2 -11.00 12.75 10.60
N VAL A 3 -11.14 13.05 11.87
CA VAL A 3 -10.00 13.28 12.77
C VAL A 3 -9.07 12.05 12.79
N ASP A 4 -9.62 10.88 12.48
CA ASP A 4 -8.91 9.61 12.51
C ASP A 4 -8.24 9.25 11.16
N THR A 5 -8.34 10.11 10.15
CA THR A 5 -7.69 9.86 8.86
C THR A 5 -6.21 10.22 8.97
N PRO A 6 -5.31 9.28 8.66
CA PRO A 6 -3.88 9.60 8.69
C PRO A 6 -3.57 10.68 7.65
N LYS A 7 -2.61 11.53 7.96
CA LYS A 7 -2.10 12.49 7.01
C LYS A 7 -1.43 11.75 5.87
N PHE A 8 -1.86 12.00 4.64
CA PHE A 8 -1.27 11.36 3.48
C PHE A 8 0.20 11.78 3.31
N PRO A 9 1.11 10.82 3.05
CA PRO A 9 2.52 11.13 2.84
C PRO A 9 2.76 11.99 1.61
N ARG A 10 3.83 12.75 1.62
CA ARG A 10 4.16 13.71 0.56
C ARG A 10 4.29 13.04 -0.80
N SER A 11 5.01 11.94 -0.91
CA SER A 11 5.21 11.25 -2.19
C SER A 11 3.89 10.73 -2.79
N TYR A 12 2.97 10.28 -1.95
CA TYR A 12 1.64 9.88 -2.38
C TYR A 12 0.81 11.07 -2.90
N ARG A 13 0.86 12.21 -2.20
CA ARG A 13 0.15 13.42 -2.64
C ARG A 13 0.68 13.90 -4.00
N LEU A 14 1.99 13.89 -4.20
CA LEU A 14 2.63 14.24 -5.48
C LEU A 14 2.26 13.26 -6.58
N PHE A 15 2.25 11.96 -6.28
CA PHE A 15 1.80 10.92 -7.21
C PHE A 15 0.36 11.15 -7.65
N ALA A 16 -0.55 11.39 -6.69
CA ALA A 16 -1.96 11.62 -6.97
C ALA A 16 -2.19 12.83 -7.89
N GLN A 17 -1.46 13.92 -7.66
CA GLN A 17 -1.55 15.13 -8.47
C GLN A 17 -1.01 14.93 -9.89
N ARG A 18 0.06 14.13 -10.04
CA ARG A 18 0.70 13.95 -11.34
C ARG A 18 0.01 12.91 -12.21
N TYR A 19 -0.37 11.78 -11.63
CA TYR A 19 -0.82 10.61 -12.39
C TYR A 19 -2.32 10.35 -12.28
N GLY A 20 -2.89 10.53 -11.10
CA GLY A 20 -4.31 10.21 -10.89
C GLY A 20 -4.57 8.70 -10.80
N TRP A 21 -5.77 8.30 -11.17
CA TRP A 21 -6.22 6.91 -11.11
C TRP A 21 -5.72 6.12 -12.32
N GLY A 22 -5.17 4.94 -12.06
CA GLY A 22 -4.68 4.09 -13.13
C GLY A 22 -3.90 2.89 -12.62
N ARG A 23 -3.29 2.18 -13.55
CA ARG A 23 -2.41 1.05 -13.27
C ARG A 23 -0.95 1.50 -13.27
N THR A 24 -0.28 1.34 -12.14
CA THR A 24 1.11 1.68 -11.95
C THR A 24 1.98 0.43 -12.06
N LEU A 25 3.12 0.54 -12.73
CA LEU A 25 4.08 -0.56 -12.92
C LEU A 25 3.44 -1.81 -13.55
N GLY A 26 2.40 -1.65 -14.33
CA GLY A 26 1.68 -2.75 -14.98
C GLY A 26 0.94 -3.69 -14.02
N ASN A 27 0.92 -3.42 -12.72
CA ASN A 27 0.38 -4.36 -11.74
C ASN A 27 -0.33 -3.74 -10.53
N PHE A 28 -0.08 -2.47 -10.21
CA PHE A 28 -0.56 -1.88 -8.96
C PHE A 28 -1.67 -0.85 -9.20
N LEU A 29 -2.70 -0.93 -8.37
CA LEU A 29 -3.76 0.07 -8.29
C LEU A 29 -3.54 0.88 -7.01
N ILE A 30 -3.07 2.11 -7.15
CA ILE A 30 -2.91 3.05 -6.03
C ILE A 30 -4.20 3.85 -5.91
N TYR A 31 -4.95 3.63 -4.83
CA TYR A 31 -6.26 4.21 -4.62
C TYR A 31 -6.14 5.65 -4.13
N LEU A 32 -7.00 6.50 -4.67
CA LEU A 32 -7.02 7.93 -4.33
C LEU A 32 -8.30 8.29 -3.59
N PRO A 33 -8.28 9.29 -2.70
CA PRO A 33 -9.49 9.82 -2.12
C PRO A 33 -10.42 10.34 -3.20
N ALA A 34 -11.70 9.96 -3.14
CA ALA A 34 -12.73 10.43 -4.06
C ALA A 34 -14.09 10.36 -3.40
N ASP A 35 -14.92 11.37 -3.64
CA ASP A 35 -16.28 11.38 -3.12
C ASP A 35 -17.15 10.38 -3.89
N ALA A 36 -17.80 9.49 -3.18
CA ALA A 36 -18.82 8.57 -3.69
C ALA A 36 -18.38 7.60 -4.81
N ALA A 37 -17.07 7.44 -5.06
CA ALA A 37 -16.57 6.52 -6.08
C ALA A 37 -16.40 5.12 -5.52
N CYS A 38 -16.78 4.10 -6.30
CA CYS A 38 -16.63 2.70 -5.91
C CYS A 38 -15.18 2.28 -5.69
N ASP A 39 -14.27 2.90 -6.43
CA ASP A 39 -12.84 2.60 -6.38
C ASP A 39 -12.06 3.71 -5.65
N SER A 40 -12.65 4.29 -4.60
CA SER A 40 -11.98 5.30 -3.79
C SER A 40 -11.07 4.67 -2.73
N TRP A 41 -10.08 5.46 -2.30
CA TRP A 41 -9.24 5.08 -1.16
C TRP A 41 -10.08 4.78 0.09
N GLN A 42 -11.09 5.59 0.37
CA GLN A 42 -11.94 5.43 1.56
C GLN A 42 -12.64 4.07 1.57
N GLN A 43 -13.21 3.66 0.45
CA GLN A 43 -13.92 2.39 0.36
C GLN A 43 -12.97 1.19 0.38
N MET A 44 -11.86 1.28 -0.33
CA MET A 44 -10.84 0.24 -0.30
C MET A 44 -10.27 0.07 1.11
N ARG A 45 -9.94 1.17 1.78
CA ARG A 45 -9.44 1.16 3.15
C ARG A 45 -10.41 0.48 4.12
N GLU A 46 -11.67 0.85 4.06
CA GLU A 46 -12.71 0.27 4.93
C GLU A 46 -12.81 -1.24 4.72
N ALA A 47 -12.91 -1.69 3.47
CA ALA A 47 -13.02 -3.10 3.14
C ALA A 47 -11.79 -3.90 3.58
N VAL A 48 -10.60 -3.41 3.30
CA VAL A 48 -9.35 -4.12 3.63
C VAL A 48 -9.10 -4.13 5.13
N LYS A 49 -9.26 -3.00 5.81
CA LYS A 49 -9.06 -2.95 7.27
C LYS A 49 -10.06 -3.82 8.02
N SER A 50 -11.31 -3.83 7.61
CA SER A 50 -12.32 -4.71 8.20
C SER A 50 -11.90 -6.17 8.06
N ALA A 51 -11.47 -6.58 6.87
CA ALA A 51 -11.06 -7.95 6.61
C ALA A 51 -9.85 -8.38 7.47
N TYR A 52 -8.78 -7.57 7.52
CA TYR A 52 -7.60 -8.00 8.27
C TYR A 52 -7.70 -7.78 9.78
N LEU A 53 -8.53 -6.85 10.25
CA LEU A 53 -8.83 -6.74 11.69
C LEU A 53 -9.65 -7.95 12.18
N ASP A 54 -10.57 -8.45 11.35
CA ASP A 54 -11.29 -9.69 11.64
C ASP A 54 -10.33 -10.88 11.69
N ASP A 55 -9.42 -10.97 10.72
CA ASP A 55 -8.38 -12.01 10.70
C ASP A 55 -7.48 -11.92 11.94
N LEU A 56 -7.08 -10.71 12.32
CA LEU A 56 -6.28 -10.47 13.51
C LEU A 56 -7.02 -10.92 14.78
N ALA A 57 -8.31 -10.63 14.90
CA ALA A 57 -9.12 -11.03 16.05
C ALA A 57 -9.24 -12.56 16.16
N ASP A 58 -9.39 -13.25 15.02
CA ASP A 58 -9.59 -14.70 14.97
C ASP A 58 -8.26 -15.47 15.11
N TYR A 59 -7.15 -14.91 14.63
CA TYR A 59 -5.88 -15.62 14.48
C TYR A 59 -4.69 -14.94 15.16
N ALA A 60 -4.92 -14.00 16.06
CA ALA A 60 -3.86 -13.23 16.73
C ALA A 60 -2.79 -14.12 17.38
N ASP A 61 -3.18 -15.25 17.93
CA ASP A 61 -2.27 -16.20 18.59
C ASP A 61 -1.31 -16.90 17.63
N TYR A 62 -1.61 -16.86 16.33
CA TYR A 62 -0.76 -17.46 15.28
C TYR A 62 0.25 -16.48 14.68
N TYR A 63 0.14 -15.20 15.00
CA TYR A 63 1.05 -14.17 14.49
C TYR A 63 2.07 -13.80 15.56
N PRO A 64 3.35 -13.56 15.17
CA PRO A 64 4.31 -12.93 16.09
C PRO A 64 3.81 -11.56 16.57
N ASP A 65 4.19 -11.19 17.81
CA ASP A 65 3.72 -9.94 18.44
C ASP A 65 4.07 -8.68 17.61
N ASP A 66 5.23 -8.64 16.97
CA ASP A 66 5.66 -7.54 16.12
C ASP A 66 4.77 -7.39 14.87
N ILE A 67 4.32 -8.50 14.30
CA ILE A 67 3.37 -8.50 13.17
C ILE A 67 2.00 -8.02 13.63
N VAL A 68 1.52 -8.45 14.78
CA VAL A 68 0.25 -7.98 15.36
C VAL A 68 0.28 -6.47 15.57
N GLN A 69 1.37 -5.95 16.13
CA GLN A 69 1.55 -4.52 16.33
C GLN A 69 1.61 -3.75 15.00
N LEU A 70 2.30 -4.28 14.00
CA LEU A 70 2.37 -3.68 12.67
C LEU A 70 0.98 -3.63 12.03
N MET A 71 0.24 -4.72 12.03
CA MET A 71 -1.12 -4.78 11.46
C MET A 71 -2.06 -3.75 12.09
N ALA A 72 -1.93 -3.52 13.40
CA ALA A 72 -2.80 -2.60 14.12
C ALA A 72 -2.59 -1.13 13.72
N ARG A 73 -1.40 -0.77 13.26
CA ARG A 73 -1.04 0.64 12.94
C ARG A 73 -0.89 0.91 11.44
N THR A 74 -1.09 -0.07 10.58
CA THR A 74 -0.95 0.11 9.13
C THR A 74 -2.25 0.61 8.49
N GLU A 75 -2.09 1.40 7.42
CA GLU A 75 -3.20 1.87 6.60
C GLU A 75 -3.00 1.41 5.16
N PRO A 76 -3.98 0.71 4.56
CA PRO A 76 -3.87 0.28 3.18
C PRO A 76 -4.06 1.45 2.22
N PHE A 77 -3.34 1.44 1.09
CA PHE A 77 -3.51 2.47 0.06
C PHE A 77 -3.47 1.92 -1.37
N ALA A 78 -3.03 0.69 -1.55
CA ALA A 78 -2.92 0.09 -2.87
C ALA A 78 -3.07 -1.43 -2.81
N ARG A 79 -3.34 -2.01 -3.97
CA ARG A 79 -3.27 -3.46 -4.15
C ARG A 79 -2.58 -3.80 -5.46
N SER A 80 -2.00 -4.98 -5.52
CA SER A 80 -1.50 -5.54 -6.77
C SER A 80 -2.56 -6.44 -7.42
N GLU A 81 -2.51 -6.58 -8.74
CA GLU A 81 -3.35 -7.54 -9.46
C GLU A 81 -2.92 -8.98 -9.18
N SER A 82 -1.76 -9.19 -8.55
CA SER A 82 -1.24 -10.50 -8.15
C SER A 82 -1.57 -10.89 -6.70
N GLY A 83 -2.43 -10.15 -6.01
CA GLY A 83 -2.95 -10.54 -4.70
C GLY A 83 -2.29 -9.91 -3.49
N PHE A 84 -1.38 -8.95 -3.68
CA PHE A 84 -0.77 -8.21 -2.57
C PHE A 84 -1.55 -6.94 -2.26
N PHE A 85 -1.55 -6.56 -0.98
CA PHE A 85 -2.00 -5.25 -0.51
C PHE A 85 -0.80 -4.44 -0.04
N LEU A 86 -0.81 -3.14 -0.34
CA LEU A 86 0.24 -2.22 0.10
C LEU A 86 -0.28 -1.35 1.23
N PHE A 87 0.53 -1.23 2.27
CA PHE A 87 0.20 -0.51 3.51
C PHE A 87 1.27 0.50 3.86
N TRP A 88 0.83 1.61 4.45
CA TRP A 88 1.72 2.51 5.18
C TRP A 88 1.82 2.09 6.64
N ASP A 89 3.02 2.08 7.19
CA ASP A 89 3.24 2.05 8.63
C ASP A 89 3.14 3.47 9.18
N THR A 90 2.01 3.80 9.78
CA THR A 90 1.72 5.16 10.24
C THR A 90 2.55 5.57 11.46
N ALA A 91 3.24 4.65 12.11
CA ALA A 91 4.16 4.94 13.20
C ALA A 91 5.60 5.18 12.73
N SER A 92 5.87 5.00 11.43
CA SER A 92 7.19 5.22 10.84
C SER A 92 7.35 6.65 10.30
N GLY A 93 8.55 6.99 9.87
CA GLY A 93 8.82 8.21 9.13
C GLY A 93 8.75 9.49 9.95
N ALA A 94 8.98 9.44 11.24
CA ALA A 94 8.98 10.63 12.10
C ALA A 94 9.87 11.75 11.53
N GLY A 95 9.28 12.93 11.30
CA GLY A 95 9.98 14.11 10.77
C GLY A 95 10.21 14.13 9.26
N ARG A 96 9.76 13.12 8.51
CA ARG A 96 10.00 13.02 7.05
C ARG A 96 8.80 13.34 6.16
N ASP A 97 7.59 13.45 6.71
CA ASP A 97 6.34 13.54 5.94
C ASP A 97 6.18 12.35 4.97
N GLU A 98 6.64 11.19 5.38
CA GLU A 98 6.58 9.92 4.66
C GLU A 98 6.31 8.78 5.62
N PHE A 99 5.82 7.65 5.09
CA PHE A 99 5.68 6.41 5.84
C PHE A 99 6.40 5.28 5.14
N ASP A 100 6.92 4.34 5.90
CA ASP A 100 7.41 3.08 5.35
C ASP A 100 6.26 2.33 4.69
N ILE A 101 6.56 1.70 3.55
CA ILE A 101 5.59 0.99 2.73
C ILE A 101 5.86 -0.50 2.83
N TYR A 102 4.84 -1.26 3.21
CA TYR A 102 4.87 -2.70 3.30
C TYR A 102 3.89 -3.33 2.32
N ALA A 103 4.22 -4.53 1.84
CA ALA A 103 3.32 -5.37 1.07
C ALA A 103 3.06 -6.67 1.83
N THR A 104 1.84 -7.19 1.72
CA THR A 104 1.46 -8.49 2.25
C THR A 104 0.38 -9.14 1.39
N ASP A 105 0.44 -10.47 1.30
CA ASP A 105 -0.65 -11.31 0.79
C ASP A 105 -1.39 -12.03 1.93
N PHE A 106 -1.10 -11.64 3.19
CA PHE A 106 -1.60 -12.24 4.43
C PHE A 106 -1.14 -13.68 4.69
N VAL A 107 -0.40 -14.29 3.80
CA VAL A 107 0.11 -15.67 3.94
C VAL A 107 1.62 -15.66 4.21
N GLY A 108 2.37 -14.89 3.45
CA GLY A 108 3.83 -14.85 3.50
C GLY A 108 4.44 -13.76 4.39
N GLY A 109 3.64 -13.08 5.20
CA GLY A 109 4.11 -12.01 6.08
C GLY A 109 4.14 -10.63 5.42
N PHE A 110 4.73 -9.67 6.12
CA PHE A 110 4.89 -8.30 5.66
C PHE A 110 6.29 -8.06 5.12
N HIS A 111 6.40 -7.44 3.96
CA HIS A 111 7.67 -7.14 3.28
C HIS A 111 7.83 -5.63 3.12
N LEU A 112 8.94 -5.08 3.62
CA LEU A 112 9.25 -3.66 3.43
C LEU A 112 9.63 -3.39 1.98
N LEU A 113 8.91 -2.48 1.32
CA LEU A 113 9.15 -2.09 -0.07
C LEU A 113 9.97 -0.82 -0.21
N GLY A 114 9.89 0.07 0.75
CA GLY A 114 10.60 1.34 0.73
C GLY A 114 10.08 2.31 1.78
N SER A 115 10.75 3.44 1.92
CA SER A 115 10.40 4.50 2.87
C SER A 115 9.61 5.64 2.25
N ASP A 116 9.38 5.59 0.94
CA ASP A 116 8.51 6.48 0.18
C ASP A 116 8.16 5.81 -1.17
N LEU A 117 7.28 6.42 -1.95
CA LEU A 117 6.90 5.87 -3.26
C LEU A 117 8.07 5.80 -4.26
N PRO A 118 8.91 6.84 -4.41
CA PRO A 118 10.06 6.74 -5.31
C PRO A 118 10.99 5.58 -4.99
N GLU A 119 11.28 5.33 -3.72
CA GLU A 119 12.12 4.18 -3.32
C GLU A 119 11.43 2.85 -3.62
N MET A 120 10.14 2.74 -3.33
CA MET A 120 9.35 1.56 -3.70
C MET A 120 9.42 1.32 -5.21
N PHE A 121 9.22 2.34 -6.03
CA PHE A 121 9.29 2.20 -7.49
C PHE A 121 10.68 1.76 -7.96
N ARG A 122 11.74 2.32 -7.40
CA ARG A 122 13.11 1.87 -7.72
C ARG A 122 13.32 0.40 -7.35
N ASN A 123 12.88 0.00 -6.17
CA ASN A 123 13.04 -1.36 -5.68
C ASN A 123 12.25 -2.39 -6.49
N LEU A 124 11.13 -2.00 -7.07
CA LEU A 124 10.27 -2.90 -7.84
C LEU A 124 10.57 -2.91 -9.35
N THR A 125 11.25 -1.89 -9.87
CA THR A 125 11.61 -1.79 -11.28
C THR A 125 13.03 -2.23 -11.59
N ARG A 126 13.76 -2.73 -10.60
CA ARG A 126 15.13 -3.21 -10.71
C ARG A 126 15.30 -4.55 -10.01
N HIS A 127 16.25 -5.34 -10.47
CA HIS A 127 16.68 -6.54 -9.75
C HIS A 127 17.23 -6.14 -8.39
N GLY A 128 16.87 -6.88 -7.35
CA GLY A 128 17.36 -6.64 -6.01
C GLY A 128 16.63 -7.47 -4.95
N SER A 129 17.07 -7.32 -3.70
CA SER A 129 16.56 -8.11 -2.58
C SER A 129 15.11 -7.85 -2.25
N VAL A 130 14.62 -6.62 -2.39
CA VAL A 130 13.23 -6.26 -2.10
C VAL A 130 12.29 -6.95 -3.08
N LEU A 131 12.55 -6.83 -4.37
CA LEU A 131 11.76 -7.48 -5.41
C LEU A 131 11.76 -9.00 -5.24
N GLN A 132 12.93 -9.58 -4.99
CA GLN A 132 13.08 -11.02 -4.86
C GLN A 132 12.37 -11.57 -3.62
N ALA A 133 12.50 -10.89 -2.48
CA ALA A 133 11.90 -11.34 -1.23
C ALA A 133 10.36 -11.29 -1.24
N CYS A 134 9.79 -10.25 -1.83
CA CYS A 134 8.34 -10.05 -1.82
C CYS A 134 7.65 -10.73 -3.01
N PHE A 135 8.14 -10.49 -4.22
CA PHE A 135 7.44 -10.88 -5.45
C PHE A 135 8.09 -12.05 -6.19
N ASN A 136 9.39 -12.28 -5.98
CA ASN A 136 10.16 -13.37 -6.60
C ASN A 136 9.95 -13.45 -8.12
N ARG A 137 10.20 -12.34 -8.82
CA ARG A 137 9.95 -12.22 -10.25
C ARG A 137 10.93 -11.25 -10.92
N GLU A 138 10.86 -11.16 -12.24
CA GLU A 138 11.54 -10.11 -13.01
C GLU A 138 11.00 -8.73 -12.64
N PRO A 139 11.80 -7.66 -12.80
CA PRO A 139 11.38 -6.30 -12.50
C PRO A 139 10.08 -5.92 -13.18
N PHE A 140 9.25 -5.16 -12.47
CA PHE A 140 8.05 -4.57 -13.05
C PHE A 140 8.42 -3.48 -14.08
N PRO A 141 7.60 -3.26 -15.11
CA PRO A 141 7.83 -2.15 -16.03
C PRO A 141 7.62 -0.81 -15.32
N ASN A 142 8.45 0.18 -15.64
CA ASN A 142 8.31 1.53 -15.11
C ASN A 142 7.27 2.31 -15.93
N THR A 143 5.99 1.95 -15.77
CA THR A 143 4.88 2.46 -16.59
C THR A 143 3.70 2.89 -15.72
N PHE A 144 2.89 3.79 -16.29
CA PHE A 144 1.60 4.18 -15.75
C PHE A 144 0.56 4.21 -16.86
N GLU A 145 -0.57 3.56 -16.65
CA GLU A 145 -1.72 3.55 -17.55
C GLU A 145 -2.91 4.20 -16.85
N GLY A 146 -3.28 5.40 -17.29
CA GLY A 146 -4.41 6.12 -16.72
C GLY A 146 -5.74 5.47 -17.10
N PHE A 147 -6.69 5.45 -16.16
CA PHE A 147 -8.05 4.98 -16.40
C PHE A 147 -8.98 6.18 -16.56
N ASP A 148 -9.79 6.15 -17.62
CA ASP A 148 -10.83 7.15 -17.83
C ASP A 148 -12.01 6.87 -16.88
N GLY A 149 -12.69 7.94 -16.43
CA GLY A 149 -14.02 7.83 -15.86
C GLY A 149 -14.13 7.88 -14.34
N ILE A 150 -13.08 8.18 -13.60
CA ILE A 150 -13.21 8.68 -12.23
C ILE A 150 -13.05 10.19 -12.29
N ALA A 151 -14.14 10.81 -12.57
CA ALA A 151 -14.24 12.25 -12.46
C ALA A 151 -14.62 12.63 -11.04
#